data_bf385b34a767a6c828285fd0855cb0da
#
_entry.id   bf385b34a767a6c828285fd0855cb0da
#
_cell.length_a   1.000
_cell.length_b   1.000
_cell.length_c   1.000
_cell.angle_alpha   90.00
_cell.angle_beta   90.00
_cell.angle_gamma   90.00
#
_symmetry.space_group_name_H-M   'P 1'
#
loop_
_entity.id
_entity.type
_entity.pdbx_description
1 polymer ?
#
loop_
_entity_poly.entity_id
_entity_poly.type
_entity_poly.pdbx_seq_one_letter_code
_entity_poly.pdbx_strand_id
1 'polypeptide(L)'
;MPLRFGGMDDRALVERQLGRSPRALLRLAARCPYGAPAVTEQAPYDDAGDPFPTTYYLTCPQLVAAIARLEAAGGVERWSGELERDPELAADLERATDEQRQLRRQLAAGQTGRDNGSSLELGIAGSANPRRLKCLHAHAAFALANPGYRLGERVLAEIDPLWPPECCCSGAG
;
A
#
# COMPACT_ATOMS: atom_id res chain seq x y z
N MET A 1 -21.32 -10.09 -1.27
CA MET A 1 -21.67 -9.27 -2.45
C MET A 1 -20.65 -8.15 -2.57
N PRO A 2 -20.04 -7.95 -3.72
CA PRO A 2 -19.19 -6.78 -3.91
C PRO A 2 -20.06 -5.53 -3.81
N LEU A 3 -19.68 -4.61 -2.92
CA LEU A 3 -20.31 -3.30 -2.85
C LEU A 3 -19.99 -2.54 -4.14
N ARG A 4 -21.02 -2.09 -4.85
CA ARG A 4 -20.87 -1.29 -6.06
C ARG A 4 -20.88 0.18 -5.69
N PHE A 5 -19.92 0.92 -6.18
CA PHE A 5 -19.88 2.37 -6.08
C PHE A 5 -20.43 2.98 -7.38
N GLY A 6 -21.52 3.72 -7.32
CA GLY A 6 -22.10 4.36 -8.51
C GLY A 6 -22.42 3.43 -9.67
N GLY A 7 -22.73 2.13 -9.40
CA GLY A 7 -23.02 1.13 -10.41
C GLY A 7 -21.81 0.47 -11.08
N MET A 8 -20.60 0.91 -10.78
CA MET A 8 -19.34 0.34 -11.27
C MET A 8 -18.82 -0.71 -10.28
N ASP A 9 -18.25 -1.82 -10.77
CA ASP A 9 -17.60 -2.79 -9.90
C ASP A 9 -16.24 -2.27 -9.39
N ASP A 10 -15.75 -2.86 -8.32
CA ASP A 10 -14.50 -2.43 -7.66
C ASP A 10 -13.29 -2.55 -8.58
N ARG A 11 -13.23 -3.57 -9.44
CA ARG A 11 -12.12 -3.76 -10.35
C ARG A 11 -12.05 -2.63 -11.39
N ALA A 12 -13.19 -2.27 -11.97
CA ALA A 12 -13.27 -1.16 -12.92
C ALA A 12 -12.90 0.18 -12.27
N LEU A 13 -13.29 0.39 -11.00
CA LEU A 13 -12.88 1.59 -10.25
C LEU A 13 -11.36 1.61 -10.02
N VAL A 14 -10.76 0.48 -9.62
CA VAL A 14 -9.31 0.38 -9.44
C VAL A 14 -8.57 0.62 -10.77
N GLU A 15 -9.03 0.03 -11.87
CA GLU A 15 -8.46 0.29 -13.21
C GLU A 15 -8.48 1.78 -13.56
N ARG A 16 -9.60 2.44 -13.29
CA ARG A 16 -9.76 3.88 -13.51
C ARG A 16 -8.81 4.71 -12.64
N GLN A 17 -8.69 4.37 -11.35
CA GLN A 17 -7.76 5.04 -10.43
C GLN A 17 -6.29 4.86 -10.85
N LEU A 18 -5.92 3.68 -11.33
CA LEU A 18 -4.56 3.35 -11.75
C LEU A 18 -4.23 3.81 -13.17
N GLY A 19 -5.23 4.07 -14.01
CA GLY A 19 -5.06 4.33 -15.45
C GLY A 19 -4.57 3.10 -16.24
N ARG A 20 -4.65 1.90 -15.66
CA ARG A 20 -4.24 0.63 -16.27
C ARG A 20 -4.91 -0.54 -15.57
N SER A 21 -4.96 -1.70 -16.22
CA SER A 21 -5.46 -2.92 -15.61
C SER A 21 -4.51 -3.41 -14.48
N PRO A 22 -5.05 -3.75 -13.29
CA PRO A 22 -4.23 -4.27 -12.19
C PRO A 22 -3.80 -5.71 -12.49
N ARG A 23 -2.47 -5.99 -12.40
CA ARG A 23 -1.90 -7.28 -12.77
C ARG A 23 -2.08 -8.37 -11.71
N ALA A 24 -2.07 -7.98 -10.44
CA ALA A 24 -2.00 -8.91 -9.32
C ALA A 24 -3.07 -8.65 -8.25
N LEU A 25 -4.16 -7.97 -8.61
CA LEU A 25 -5.23 -7.59 -7.68
C LEU A 25 -5.94 -8.83 -7.11
N LEU A 26 -5.92 -8.97 -5.79
CA LEU A 26 -6.69 -9.98 -5.06
C LEU A 26 -8.00 -9.42 -4.52
N ARG A 27 -7.93 -8.32 -3.76
CA ARG A 27 -9.09 -7.72 -3.09
C ARG A 27 -8.84 -6.27 -2.72
N LEU A 28 -9.89 -5.59 -2.29
CA LEU A 28 -9.73 -4.31 -1.62
C LEU A 28 -9.35 -4.54 -0.15
N ALA A 29 -8.29 -3.88 0.29
CA ALA A 29 -7.85 -3.90 1.68
C ALA A 29 -8.44 -2.74 2.49
N ALA A 30 -8.71 -1.59 1.86
CA ALA A 30 -9.36 -0.45 2.51
C ALA A 30 -10.17 0.37 1.50
N ARG A 31 -11.20 1.05 2.01
CA ARG A 31 -12.05 2.00 1.28
C ARG A 31 -11.95 3.39 1.91
N CYS A 32 -12.20 4.40 1.12
CA CYS A 32 -12.41 5.75 1.64
C CYS A 32 -13.80 5.87 2.31
N PRO A 33 -14.07 6.94 3.08
CA PRO A 33 -15.38 7.16 3.72
C PRO A 33 -16.57 7.21 2.75
N TYR A 34 -16.31 7.44 1.47
CA TYR A 34 -17.31 7.50 0.41
C TYR A 34 -17.51 6.16 -0.33
N GLY A 35 -16.86 5.10 0.12
CA GLY A 35 -16.99 3.75 -0.39
C GLY A 35 -16.10 3.39 -1.58
N ALA A 36 -15.31 4.33 -2.10
CA ALA A 36 -14.38 4.06 -3.20
C ALA A 36 -13.13 3.29 -2.73
N PRO A 37 -12.46 2.52 -3.62
CA PRO A 37 -11.20 1.88 -3.29
C PRO A 37 -10.15 2.88 -2.81
N ALA A 38 -9.45 2.55 -1.73
CA ALA A 38 -8.33 3.34 -1.22
C ALA A 38 -7.03 2.55 -1.22
N VAL A 39 -7.09 1.26 -0.85
CA VAL A 39 -5.96 0.34 -0.83
C VAL A 39 -6.38 -1.01 -1.41
N THR A 40 -5.57 -1.56 -2.29
CA THR A 40 -5.70 -2.91 -2.82
C THR A 40 -4.66 -3.85 -2.24
N GLU A 41 -5.00 -5.13 -2.05
CA GLU A 41 -4.08 -6.21 -1.73
C GLU A 41 -3.70 -6.95 -3.00
N GLN A 42 -2.41 -7.18 -3.19
CA GLN A 42 -1.87 -7.80 -4.39
C GLN A 42 -1.37 -9.21 -4.10
N ALA A 43 -1.56 -10.12 -5.06
CA ALA A 43 -0.88 -11.40 -5.06
C ALA A 43 0.64 -11.20 -5.17
N PRO A 44 1.44 -12.10 -4.57
CA PRO A 44 2.90 -12.06 -4.71
C PRO A 44 3.39 -12.21 -6.15
N TYR A 45 2.62 -12.90 -6.96
CA TYR A 45 2.88 -13.16 -8.37
C TYR A 45 1.64 -12.88 -9.22
N ASP A 46 1.83 -12.39 -10.42
CA ASP A 46 0.76 -12.30 -11.41
C ASP A 46 0.50 -13.65 -12.10
N ASP A 47 -0.47 -13.69 -13.02
CA ASP A 47 -0.85 -14.90 -13.75
C ASP A 47 0.29 -15.47 -14.62
N ALA A 48 1.27 -14.64 -14.99
CA ALA A 48 2.46 -15.06 -15.72
C ALA A 48 3.57 -15.60 -14.81
N GLY A 49 3.40 -15.51 -13.49
CA GLY A 49 4.41 -15.87 -12.50
C GLY A 49 5.47 -14.79 -12.27
N ASP A 50 5.25 -13.59 -12.79
CA ASP A 50 6.13 -12.47 -12.55
C ASP A 50 5.90 -11.89 -11.14
N PRO A 51 6.96 -11.57 -10.39
CA PRO A 51 6.81 -11.10 -9.03
C PRO A 51 6.14 -9.71 -8.98
N PHE A 52 5.26 -9.54 -8.00
CA PHE A 52 4.67 -8.26 -7.63
C PHE A 52 5.08 -7.94 -6.19
N PRO A 53 6.11 -7.10 -5.97
CA PRO A 53 6.74 -6.96 -4.66
C PRO A 53 5.93 -6.15 -3.66
N THR A 54 4.96 -5.36 -4.11
CA THR A 54 4.13 -4.51 -3.24
C THR A 54 2.84 -5.23 -2.85
N THR A 55 2.67 -5.54 -1.57
CA THR A 55 1.49 -6.24 -1.05
C THR A 55 0.26 -5.32 -0.99
N TYR A 56 0.40 -4.15 -0.37
CA TYR A 56 -0.67 -3.16 -0.29
C TYR A 56 -0.34 -1.97 -1.18
N TYR A 57 -1.23 -1.68 -2.11
CA TYR A 57 -1.06 -0.63 -3.11
C TYR A 57 -2.08 0.49 -2.88
N LEU A 58 -1.58 1.72 -2.71
CA LEU A 58 -2.43 2.91 -2.54
C LEU A 58 -3.01 3.29 -3.90
N THR A 59 -4.34 3.30 -4.02
CA THR A 59 -5.03 3.58 -5.28
C THR A 59 -5.87 4.86 -5.25
N CYS A 60 -6.25 5.34 -4.06
CA CYS A 60 -7.01 6.58 -3.93
C CYS A 60 -6.24 7.77 -4.49
N PRO A 61 -6.72 8.45 -5.55
CA PRO A 61 -5.99 9.56 -6.18
C PRO A 61 -5.68 10.70 -5.21
N GLN A 62 -6.57 10.99 -4.28
CA GLN A 62 -6.39 12.01 -3.25
C GLN A 62 -5.18 11.69 -2.36
N LEU A 63 -5.11 10.46 -1.86
CA LEU A 63 -4.02 10.03 -0.98
C LEU A 63 -2.70 9.89 -1.75
N VAL A 64 -2.75 9.34 -2.96
CA VAL A 64 -1.56 9.25 -3.83
C VAL A 64 -0.94 10.62 -4.07
N ALA A 65 -1.77 11.61 -4.42
CA ALA A 65 -1.27 12.98 -4.64
C ALA A 65 -0.73 13.63 -3.36
N ALA A 66 -1.39 13.42 -2.21
CA ALA A 66 -0.93 13.96 -0.93
C ALA A 66 0.40 13.36 -0.50
N ILE A 67 0.56 12.04 -0.58
CA ILE A 67 1.83 11.35 -0.27
C ILE A 67 2.93 11.74 -1.26
N ALA A 68 2.62 11.88 -2.55
CA ALA A 68 3.59 12.33 -3.55
C ALA A 68 4.16 13.73 -3.22
N ARG A 69 3.30 14.65 -2.74
CA ARG A 69 3.77 15.96 -2.26
C ARG A 69 4.68 15.85 -1.04
N LEU A 70 4.35 14.97 -0.10
CA LEU A 70 5.18 14.72 1.08
C LEU A 70 6.54 14.15 0.69
N GLU A 71 6.59 13.19 -0.24
CA GLU A 71 7.85 12.63 -0.75
C GLU A 71 8.67 13.68 -1.49
N ALA A 72 8.04 14.51 -2.33
CA ALA A 72 8.71 15.60 -3.05
C ALA A 72 9.32 16.65 -2.09
N ALA A 73 8.77 16.80 -0.90
CA ALA A 73 9.30 17.67 0.17
C ALA A 73 10.39 16.98 1.03
N GLY A 74 10.95 15.85 0.60
CA GLY A 74 12.01 15.13 1.32
C GLY A 74 11.49 14.19 2.42
N GLY A 75 10.22 13.76 2.33
CA GLY A 75 9.58 12.93 3.36
C GLY A 75 10.26 11.58 3.57
N VAL A 76 10.77 10.94 2.52
CA VAL A 76 11.45 9.64 2.62
C VAL A 76 12.73 9.74 3.46
N GLU A 77 13.57 10.73 3.18
CA GLU A 77 14.82 10.95 3.91
C GLU A 77 14.55 11.34 5.36
N ARG A 78 13.57 12.20 5.59
CA ARG A 78 13.20 12.63 6.93
C ARG A 78 12.70 11.47 7.78
N TRP A 79 11.79 10.64 7.26
CA TRP A 79 11.29 9.47 7.98
C TRP A 79 12.35 8.37 8.15
N SER A 80 13.28 8.23 7.21
CA SER A 80 14.45 7.35 7.39
C SER A 80 15.33 7.82 8.56
N GLY A 81 15.53 9.13 8.69
CA GLY A 81 16.23 9.71 9.84
C GLY A 81 15.48 9.55 11.17
N GLU A 82 14.15 9.58 11.17
CA GLU A 82 13.35 9.29 12.38
C GLU A 82 13.51 7.84 12.83
N LEU A 83 13.55 6.87 11.91
CA LEU A 83 13.79 5.46 12.23
C LEU A 83 15.15 5.23 12.90
N GLU A 84 16.18 6.01 12.56
CA GLU A 84 17.50 5.90 13.18
C GLU A 84 17.48 6.43 14.63
N ARG A 85 16.58 7.37 14.95
CA ARG A 85 16.49 8.03 16.26
C ARG A 85 15.45 7.42 17.18
N ASP A 86 14.47 6.71 16.66
CA ASP A 86 13.35 6.13 17.42
C ASP A 86 13.38 4.59 17.32
N PRO A 87 14.00 3.90 18.30
CA PRO A 87 14.09 2.44 18.32
C PRO A 87 12.72 1.74 18.35
N GLU A 88 11.71 2.35 18.96
CA GLU A 88 10.36 1.77 18.99
C GLU A 88 9.70 1.82 17.61
N LEU A 89 9.92 2.90 16.87
CA LEU A 89 9.43 3.03 15.51
C LEU A 89 10.15 2.05 14.57
N ALA A 90 11.46 1.85 14.76
CA ALA A 90 12.23 0.86 14.01
C ALA A 90 11.75 -0.57 14.29
N ALA A 91 11.49 -0.91 15.56
CA ALA A 91 10.95 -2.21 15.95
C ALA A 91 9.54 -2.45 15.35
N ASP A 92 8.71 -1.42 15.31
CA ASP A 92 7.38 -1.50 14.70
C ASP A 92 7.46 -1.76 13.16
N LEU A 93 8.40 -1.13 12.47
CA LEU A 93 8.67 -1.41 11.06
C LEU A 93 9.15 -2.85 10.84
N GLU A 94 10.03 -3.37 11.70
CA GLU A 94 10.48 -4.76 11.64
C GLU A 94 9.32 -5.73 11.81
N ARG A 95 8.46 -5.51 12.81
CA ARG A 95 7.23 -6.29 13.05
C ARG A 95 6.32 -6.28 11.83
N ALA A 96 6.01 -5.11 11.28
CA ALA A 96 5.15 -4.98 10.11
C ALA A 96 5.77 -5.66 8.87
N THR A 97 7.09 -5.60 8.72
CA THR A 97 7.82 -6.29 7.65
C THR A 97 7.67 -7.81 7.77
N ASP A 98 7.80 -8.36 8.96
CA ASP A 98 7.66 -9.80 9.18
C ASP A 98 6.22 -10.27 8.98
N GLU A 99 5.23 -9.49 9.41
CA GLU A 99 3.82 -9.73 9.12
C GLU A 99 3.56 -9.77 7.60
N GLN A 100 4.09 -8.80 6.86
CA GLN A 100 3.97 -8.79 5.41
C GLN A 100 4.62 -10.01 4.76
N ARG A 101 5.83 -10.40 5.17
CA ARG A 101 6.51 -11.60 4.66
C ARG A 101 5.69 -12.86 4.90
N GLN A 102 5.14 -13.01 6.10
CA GLN A 102 4.29 -14.13 6.43
C GLN A 102 3.03 -14.17 5.56
N LEU A 103 2.35 -13.03 5.40
CA LEU A 103 1.19 -12.91 4.51
C LEU A 103 1.54 -13.28 3.07
N ARG A 104 2.66 -12.77 2.54
CA ARG A 104 3.10 -13.06 1.17
C ARG A 104 3.34 -14.55 0.95
N ARG A 105 3.98 -15.25 1.90
CA ARG A 105 4.16 -16.71 1.83
C ARG A 105 2.81 -17.44 1.84
N GLN A 106 1.87 -17.01 2.66
CA GLN A 106 0.52 -17.57 2.70
C GLN A 106 -0.22 -17.36 1.36
N LEU A 107 -0.18 -16.15 0.83
CA LEU A 107 -0.80 -15.81 -0.46
C LEU A 107 -0.15 -16.53 -1.64
N ALA A 108 1.15 -16.79 -1.59
CA ALA A 108 1.87 -17.55 -2.60
C ALA A 108 1.45 -19.04 -2.62
N ALA A 109 0.96 -19.57 -1.49
CA ALA A 109 0.48 -20.94 -1.37
C ALA A 109 1.49 -22.00 -1.89
N GLY A 110 2.79 -21.79 -1.64
CA GLY A 110 3.88 -22.65 -2.10
C GLY A 110 4.41 -22.33 -3.51
N GLN A 111 3.81 -21.40 -4.23
CA GLN A 111 4.35 -20.93 -5.52
C GLN A 111 5.59 -20.07 -5.29
N THR A 112 6.58 -20.22 -6.16
CA THR A 112 7.84 -19.47 -6.08
C THR A 112 8.05 -18.51 -7.25
N GLY A 113 7.12 -18.49 -8.21
CA GLY A 113 7.18 -17.62 -9.38
C GLY A 113 8.46 -17.78 -10.20
N ARG A 114 8.77 -16.79 -11.02
CA ARG A 114 9.97 -16.77 -11.87
C ARG A 114 11.23 -16.37 -11.13
N ASP A 115 11.12 -15.88 -9.92
CA ASP A 115 12.23 -15.41 -9.08
C ASP A 115 12.62 -16.42 -7.98
N ASN A 116 12.12 -17.64 -8.06
CA ASN A 116 12.34 -18.70 -7.07
C ASN A 116 11.99 -18.30 -5.62
N GLY A 117 10.98 -17.46 -5.45
CA GLY A 117 10.50 -17.02 -4.15
C GLY A 117 11.28 -15.86 -3.52
N SER A 118 12.29 -15.32 -4.19
CA SER A 118 13.13 -14.28 -3.60
C SER A 118 12.36 -13.01 -3.22
N SER A 119 11.35 -12.63 -3.98
CA SER A 119 10.50 -11.48 -3.69
C SER A 119 9.59 -11.66 -2.47
N LEU A 120 9.37 -12.89 -2.01
CA LEU A 120 8.57 -13.16 -0.80
C LEU A 120 9.24 -12.65 0.47
N GLU A 121 10.56 -12.53 0.44
CA GLU A 121 11.38 -12.08 1.57
C GLU A 121 11.61 -10.56 1.60
N LEU A 122 11.11 -9.84 0.61
CA LEU A 122 11.23 -8.38 0.57
C LEU A 122 10.33 -7.72 1.65
N GLY A 123 10.78 -6.58 2.14
CA GLY A 123 10.02 -5.75 3.07
C GLY A 123 8.94 -4.90 2.38
N ILE A 124 8.35 -4.01 3.14
CA ILE A 124 7.34 -3.06 2.65
C ILE A 124 7.95 -2.24 1.51
N ALA A 125 7.16 -1.94 0.48
CA ALA A 125 7.60 -1.33 -0.78
C ALA A 125 8.60 -2.16 -1.59
N GLY A 126 8.70 -3.47 -1.36
CA GLY A 126 9.70 -4.31 -2.01
C GLY A 126 11.13 -3.99 -1.59
N SER A 127 11.34 -3.51 -0.37
CA SER A 127 12.67 -3.17 0.13
C SER A 127 13.47 -4.42 0.48
N ALA A 128 14.68 -4.53 -0.05
CA ALA A 128 15.63 -5.57 0.35
C ALA A 128 16.25 -5.28 1.74
N ASN A 129 16.33 -4.01 2.13
CA ASN A 129 16.74 -3.59 3.47
C ASN A 129 15.53 -3.08 4.25
N PRO A 130 15.03 -3.82 5.26
CA PRO A 130 13.82 -3.46 5.98
C PRO A 130 13.95 -2.14 6.78
N ARG A 131 15.17 -1.68 7.04
CA ARG A 131 15.42 -0.41 7.75
C ARG A 131 15.50 0.80 6.82
N ARG A 132 15.46 0.59 5.50
CA ARG A 132 15.52 1.65 4.51
C ARG A 132 14.17 1.85 3.83
N LEU A 133 13.59 3.02 3.99
CA LEU A 133 12.36 3.40 3.29
C LEU A 133 12.66 3.63 1.79
N LYS A 134 11.80 3.10 0.94
CA LYS A 134 11.83 3.35 -0.50
C LYS A 134 10.78 4.39 -0.92
N CYS A 135 9.58 4.26 -0.38
CA CYS A 135 8.49 5.18 -0.66
C CYS A 135 7.51 5.21 0.52
N LEU A 136 6.84 6.32 0.72
CA LEU A 136 5.84 6.46 1.77
C LEU A 136 4.46 5.92 1.37
N HIS A 137 4.18 5.79 0.07
CA HIS A 137 2.91 5.26 -0.44
C HIS A 137 2.61 3.85 0.10
N ALA A 138 3.60 2.96 0.06
CA ALA A 138 3.43 1.59 0.54
C ALA A 138 3.25 1.52 2.06
N HIS A 139 3.91 2.39 2.83
CA HIS A 139 3.76 2.48 4.28
C HIS A 139 2.40 3.05 4.69
N ALA A 140 1.91 4.07 3.97
CA ALA A 140 0.57 4.60 4.15
C ALA A 140 -0.50 3.55 3.80
N ALA A 141 -0.33 2.84 2.69
CA ALA A 141 -1.24 1.76 2.28
C ALA A 141 -1.28 0.63 3.31
N PHE A 142 -0.12 0.22 3.85
CA PHE A 142 -0.02 -0.81 4.87
C PHE A 142 -0.78 -0.40 6.14
N ALA A 143 -0.63 0.84 6.60
CA ALA A 143 -1.32 1.35 7.79
C ALA A 143 -2.85 1.41 7.62
N LEU A 144 -3.32 1.81 6.44
CA LEU A 144 -4.76 1.81 6.14
C LEU A 144 -5.35 0.39 6.12
N ALA A 145 -4.58 -0.59 5.66
CA ALA A 145 -4.99 -2.00 5.64
C ALA A 145 -4.84 -2.67 7.01
N ASN A 146 -3.87 -2.23 7.83
CA ASN A 146 -3.52 -2.82 9.13
C ASN A 146 -3.36 -1.70 10.16
N PRO A 147 -4.46 -1.24 10.77
CA PRO A 147 -4.41 -0.25 11.83
C PRO A 147 -3.50 -0.70 12.99
N GLY A 148 -2.73 0.24 13.53
CA GLY A 148 -1.73 -0.02 14.57
C GLY A 148 -0.28 -0.05 14.05
N TYR A 149 -0.06 0.08 12.75
CA TYR A 149 1.27 0.28 12.17
C TYR A 149 1.70 1.75 12.30
N ARG A 150 2.48 2.04 13.31
CA ARG A 150 2.78 3.40 13.79
C ARG A 150 3.48 4.29 12.77
N LEU A 151 4.46 3.76 12.03
CA LEU A 151 5.15 4.55 11.02
C LEU A 151 4.18 5.04 9.94
N GLY A 152 3.37 4.15 9.40
CA GLY A 152 2.38 4.51 8.39
C GLY A 152 1.30 5.44 8.93
N GLU A 153 0.85 5.25 10.17
CA GLU A 153 -0.12 6.14 10.82
C GLU A 153 0.45 7.55 11.01
N ARG A 154 1.72 7.69 11.42
CA ARG A 154 2.39 8.99 11.53
C ARG A 154 2.56 9.68 10.17
N VAL A 155 2.87 8.91 9.12
CA VAL A 155 2.92 9.44 7.74
C VAL A 155 1.55 9.96 7.31
N LEU A 156 0.49 9.19 7.56
CA LEU A 156 -0.90 9.60 7.27
C LEU A 156 -1.31 10.84 8.06
N ALA A 157 -0.88 10.99 9.31
CA ALA A 157 -1.17 12.17 10.12
C ALA A 157 -0.60 13.48 9.54
N GLU A 158 0.49 13.42 8.76
CA GLU A 158 1.05 14.59 8.10
C GLU A 158 0.20 15.11 6.92
N ILE A 159 -0.65 14.26 6.37
CA ILE A 159 -1.54 14.61 5.26
C ILE A 159 -3.01 14.73 5.68
N ASP A 160 -3.27 14.78 7.00
CA ASP A 160 -4.61 14.97 7.54
C ASP A 160 -5.17 16.38 7.17
N PRO A 161 -6.44 16.51 6.75
CA PRO A 161 -7.44 15.45 6.61
C PRO A 161 -7.16 14.55 5.38
N LEU A 162 -7.27 13.23 5.57
CA LEU A 162 -6.99 12.24 4.51
C LEU A 162 -7.90 12.42 3.30
N TRP A 163 -9.16 12.78 3.56
CA TRP A 163 -10.16 12.98 2.53
C TRP A 163 -10.90 14.31 2.74
N PRO A 164 -11.33 14.96 1.66
CA PRO A 164 -12.13 16.18 1.77
C PRO A 164 -13.49 15.87 2.40
N PRO A 165 -14.21 16.88 2.93
CA PRO A 165 -15.54 16.69 3.50
C PRO A 165 -16.59 16.27 2.46
N GLU A 166 -16.30 16.44 1.18
CA GLU A 166 -17.14 16.03 0.05
C GLU A 166 -16.47 14.89 -0.73
N CYS A 167 -17.26 14.09 -1.47
CA CYS A 167 -16.74 12.95 -2.22
C CYS A 167 -15.61 13.35 -3.18
N CYS A 168 -14.42 12.77 -3.01
CA CYS A 168 -13.24 13.09 -3.80
C CYS A 168 -13.15 12.33 -5.13
N CYS A 169 -13.85 11.19 -5.28
CA CYS A 169 -13.69 10.29 -6.42
C CYS A 169 -14.82 10.39 -7.45
N SER A 170 -15.90 11.10 -7.14
CA SER A 170 -17.06 11.23 -8.03
C SER A 170 -16.94 12.35 -9.07
N GLY A 171 -15.91 13.18 -8.98
CA GLY A 171 -15.71 14.31 -9.88
C GLY A 171 -14.72 14.07 -11.02
N ALA A 172 -14.16 12.87 -11.14
CA ALA A 172 -13.30 12.50 -12.26
C ALA A 172 -14.13 11.82 -13.35
N GLY A 173 -15.03 12.62 -13.95
CA GLY A 173 -15.70 12.26 -15.20
C GLY A 173 -14.85 12.59 -16.39
#